data_5b2e5b52cd1fa7989b595ea9e8dc13b7
#
_entry.id   5b2e5b52cd1fa7989b595ea9e8dc13b7
#
_cell.length_a   1.000
_cell.length_b   1.000
_cell.length_c   1.000
_cell.angle_alpha   90.00
_cell.angle_beta   90.00
_cell.angle_gamma   90.00
#
_symmetry.space_group_name_H-M   'P 1'
#
loop_
_entity.id
_entity.type
_entity.pdbx_description
1 polymer ?
#
loop_
_entity_poly.entity_id
_entity_poly.type
_entity_poly.pdbx_seq_one_letter_code
_entity_poly.pdbx_strand_id
1 'polypeptide(L)'
;MTLSLRGKLLAASLGVVLLMAALLGIVAFHTLKSRTLGAIQSEAVNYGHAHSVAIGNWLADRRHAVNALTAVIADNPEATLVPHLLQTRTSGGFGLTYFGSVQGAMTRHDPSLNTANYDPRVRPWYQNATKAGKLIVTAPTADF
;
A
#
# COMPACT_ATOMS: atom_id res chain seq x y z
N MET A 1 29.18 -65.90 -19.09
CA MET A 1 28.70 -66.24 -17.74
C MET A 1 27.17 -66.24 -17.77
N THR A 2 26.55 -67.42 -17.73
CA THR A 2 25.07 -67.53 -17.68
C THR A 2 24.63 -67.47 -16.21
N LEU A 3 23.90 -66.40 -15.84
CA LEU A 3 23.31 -66.30 -14.54
C LEU A 3 22.39 -67.49 -14.25
N SER A 4 22.46 -68.04 -13.04
CA SER A 4 21.53 -69.04 -12.56
C SER A 4 20.08 -68.56 -12.60
N LEU A 5 19.10 -69.47 -12.70
CA LEU A 5 17.68 -69.12 -12.76
C LEU A 5 17.26 -68.21 -11.57
N ARG A 6 17.81 -68.46 -10.36
CA ARG A 6 17.62 -67.64 -9.18
C ARG A 6 18.19 -66.23 -9.38
N GLY A 7 19.36 -66.10 -10.01
CA GLY A 7 19.95 -64.73 -10.25
C GLY A 7 19.13 -63.93 -11.27
N LYS A 8 18.54 -64.56 -12.28
CA LYS A 8 17.65 -63.89 -13.24
C LYS A 8 16.35 -63.40 -12.58
N LEU A 9 15.78 -64.23 -11.73
CA LEU A 9 14.56 -63.83 -10.99
C LEU A 9 14.84 -62.67 -10.01
N LEU A 10 15.93 -62.70 -9.29
CA LEU A 10 16.33 -61.61 -8.38
C LEU A 10 16.62 -60.32 -9.13
N ALA A 11 17.31 -60.39 -10.26
CA ALA A 11 17.58 -59.22 -11.09
C ALA A 11 16.30 -58.62 -11.69
N ALA A 12 15.35 -59.45 -12.12
CA ALA A 12 14.06 -58.97 -12.62
C ALA A 12 13.24 -58.31 -11.56
N SER A 13 13.12 -58.90 -10.36
CA SER A 13 12.38 -58.32 -9.24
C SER A 13 13.00 -57.00 -8.76
N LEU A 14 14.32 -56.92 -8.67
CA LEU A 14 15.02 -55.67 -8.34
C LEU A 14 14.79 -54.59 -9.40
N GLY A 15 14.81 -54.96 -10.67
CA GLY A 15 14.52 -54.05 -11.78
C GLY A 15 13.11 -53.44 -11.69
N VAL A 16 12.10 -54.26 -11.39
CA VAL A 16 10.71 -53.81 -11.22
C VAL A 16 10.59 -52.85 -10.04
N VAL A 17 11.20 -53.15 -8.89
CA VAL A 17 11.19 -52.27 -7.72
C VAL A 17 11.84 -50.93 -8.01
N LEU A 18 12.99 -50.92 -8.65
CA LEU A 18 13.68 -49.71 -9.03
C LEU A 18 12.86 -48.85 -10.01
N LEU A 19 12.21 -49.50 -10.96
CA LEU A 19 11.35 -48.81 -11.94
C LEU A 19 10.13 -48.19 -11.26
N MET A 20 9.47 -48.89 -10.33
CA MET A 20 8.37 -48.35 -9.54
C MET A 20 8.83 -47.19 -8.65
N ALA A 21 9.97 -47.31 -8.00
CA ALA A 21 10.54 -46.23 -7.18
C ALA A 21 10.84 -44.98 -8.01
N ALA A 22 11.40 -45.15 -9.21
CA ALA A 22 11.66 -44.05 -10.13
C ALA A 22 10.36 -43.35 -10.58
N LEU A 23 9.33 -44.11 -10.95
CA LEU A 23 8.04 -43.56 -11.35
C LEU A 23 7.37 -42.79 -10.20
N LEU A 24 7.36 -43.35 -8.99
CA LEU A 24 6.83 -42.64 -7.80
C LEU A 24 7.61 -41.38 -7.52
N GLY A 25 8.92 -41.36 -7.62
CA GLY A 25 9.77 -40.20 -7.45
C GLY A 25 9.45 -39.08 -8.45
N ILE A 26 9.26 -39.43 -9.71
CA ILE A 26 8.89 -38.48 -10.78
C ILE A 26 7.53 -37.86 -10.49
N VAL A 27 6.52 -38.69 -10.16
CA VAL A 27 5.16 -38.19 -9.85
C VAL A 27 5.18 -37.31 -8.61
N ALA A 28 5.88 -37.72 -7.56
CA ALA A 28 6.00 -36.93 -6.34
C ALA A 28 6.68 -35.57 -6.60
N PHE A 29 7.75 -35.57 -7.37
CA PHE A 29 8.47 -34.32 -7.73
C PHE A 29 7.58 -33.37 -8.53
N HIS A 30 6.88 -33.85 -9.55
CA HIS A 30 5.98 -33.01 -10.35
C HIS A 30 4.82 -32.46 -9.52
N THR A 31 4.22 -33.30 -8.66
CA THR A 31 3.11 -32.86 -7.79
C THR A 31 3.57 -31.83 -6.77
N LEU A 32 4.71 -32.03 -6.12
CA LEU A 32 5.24 -31.11 -5.14
C LEU A 32 5.60 -29.77 -5.80
N LYS A 33 6.30 -29.80 -6.93
CA LYS A 33 6.68 -28.61 -7.68
C LYS A 33 5.45 -27.77 -8.07
N SER A 34 4.42 -28.38 -8.64
CA SER A 34 3.23 -27.66 -9.08
C SER A 34 2.45 -27.07 -7.90
N ARG A 35 2.32 -27.82 -6.80
CA ARG A 35 1.65 -27.33 -5.58
C ARG A 35 2.42 -26.16 -4.94
N THR A 36 3.73 -26.26 -4.82
CA THR A 36 4.57 -25.22 -4.22
C THR A 36 4.52 -23.93 -5.05
N LEU A 37 4.68 -24.02 -6.38
CA LEU A 37 4.60 -22.85 -7.25
C LEU A 37 3.22 -22.20 -7.22
N GLY A 38 2.14 -22.99 -7.25
CA GLY A 38 0.78 -22.49 -7.14
C GLY A 38 0.51 -21.80 -5.81
N ALA A 39 0.99 -22.37 -4.70
CA ALA A 39 0.87 -21.75 -3.38
C ALA A 39 1.60 -20.40 -3.30
N ILE A 40 2.85 -20.34 -3.74
CA ILE A 40 3.64 -19.09 -3.76
C ILE A 40 2.94 -18.01 -4.61
N GLN A 41 2.45 -18.39 -5.79
CA GLN A 41 1.79 -17.44 -6.68
C GLN A 41 0.48 -16.91 -6.07
N SER A 42 -0.35 -17.76 -5.48
CA SER A 42 -1.59 -17.34 -4.83
C SER A 42 -1.32 -16.48 -3.61
N GLU A 43 -0.31 -16.81 -2.82
CA GLU A 43 0.11 -16.03 -1.66
C GLU A 43 0.59 -14.63 -2.08
N ALA A 44 1.44 -14.52 -3.09
CA ALA A 44 1.92 -13.25 -3.61
C ALA A 44 0.78 -12.35 -4.12
N VAL A 45 -0.20 -12.91 -4.82
CA VAL A 45 -1.39 -12.17 -5.28
C VAL A 45 -2.24 -11.71 -4.10
N ASN A 46 -2.47 -12.58 -3.11
CA ASN A 46 -3.25 -12.24 -1.92
C ASN A 46 -2.57 -11.13 -1.09
N TYR A 47 -1.25 -11.21 -0.90
CA TYR A 47 -0.48 -10.14 -0.26
C TYR A 47 -0.60 -8.82 -1.02
N GLY A 48 -0.41 -8.84 -2.33
CA GLY A 48 -0.56 -7.64 -3.17
C GLY A 48 -1.95 -7.03 -3.05
N HIS A 49 -3.00 -7.84 -3.08
CA HIS A 49 -4.38 -7.38 -2.92
C HIS A 49 -4.63 -6.80 -1.52
N ALA A 50 -4.21 -7.49 -0.46
CA ALA A 50 -4.37 -7.01 0.91
C ALA A 50 -3.69 -5.65 1.15
N HIS A 51 -2.46 -5.48 0.65
CA HIS A 51 -1.75 -4.22 0.73
C HIS A 51 -2.41 -3.11 -0.08
N SER A 52 -2.91 -3.42 -1.28
CA SER A 52 -3.64 -2.46 -2.11
C SER A 52 -4.91 -1.95 -1.40
N VAL A 53 -5.69 -2.85 -0.79
CA VAL A 53 -6.88 -2.49 0.00
C VAL A 53 -6.50 -1.65 1.22
N ALA A 54 -5.45 -2.04 1.94
CA ALA A 54 -4.98 -1.29 3.11
C ALA A 54 -4.55 0.15 2.76
N ILE A 55 -3.81 0.33 1.66
CA ILE A 55 -3.43 1.66 1.15
C ILE A 55 -4.67 2.45 0.72
N GLY A 56 -5.62 1.80 0.04
CA GLY A 56 -6.89 2.42 -0.37
C GLY A 56 -7.68 2.94 0.82
N ASN A 57 -7.86 2.14 1.87
CA ASN A 57 -8.52 2.53 3.11
C ASN A 57 -7.77 3.66 3.82
N TRP A 58 -6.46 3.53 3.96
CA TRP A 58 -5.60 4.55 4.55
C TRP A 58 -5.75 5.92 3.86
N LEU A 59 -5.84 5.92 2.53
CA LEU A 59 -6.05 7.15 1.77
C LEU A 59 -7.48 7.68 1.92
N ALA A 60 -8.48 6.80 1.95
CA ALA A 60 -9.87 7.17 2.14
C ALA A 60 -10.09 7.85 3.49
N ASP A 61 -9.53 7.32 4.58
CA ASP A 61 -9.62 7.90 5.91
C ASP A 61 -9.06 9.33 5.95
N ARG A 62 -7.92 9.56 5.29
CA ARG A 62 -7.33 10.89 5.19
C ARG A 62 -8.17 11.87 4.39
N ARG A 63 -8.78 11.38 3.31
CA ARG A 63 -9.73 12.20 2.52
C ARG A 63 -10.96 12.57 3.36
N HIS A 64 -11.48 11.66 4.16
CA HIS A 64 -12.59 11.94 5.07
C HIS A 64 -12.22 12.99 6.09
N ALA A 65 -11.04 12.92 6.71
CA ALA A 65 -10.57 13.92 7.67
C ALA A 65 -10.44 15.32 7.04
N VAL A 66 -9.90 15.41 5.81
CA VAL A 66 -9.81 16.70 5.09
C VAL A 66 -11.19 17.24 4.69
N ASN A 67 -12.09 16.38 4.23
CA ASN A 67 -13.45 16.78 3.87
C ASN A 67 -14.22 17.29 5.09
N ALA A 68 -14.06 16.65 6.26
CA ALA A 68 -14.66 17.12 7.51
C ALA A 68 -14.15 18.51 7.89
N LEU A 69 -12.84 18.75 7.76
CA LEU A 69 -12.25 20.08 7.99
C LEU A 69 -12.81 21.12 7.01
N THR A 70 -12.93 20.78 5.73
CA THR A 70 -13.48 21.70 4.71
C THR A 70 -14.94 22.08 5.02
N ALA A 71 -15.76 21.14 5.48
CA ALA A 71 -17.13 21.41 5.90
C ALA A 71 -17.19 22.40 7.08
N VAL A 72 -16.36 22.17 8.11
CA VAL A 72 -16.29 23.08 9.27
C VAL A 72 -15.90 24.50 8.85
N ILE A 73 -14.92 24.64 7.93
CA ILE A 73 -14.48 25.96 7.44
C ILE A 73 -15.58 26.64 6.61
N ALA A 74 -16.31 25.87 5.79
CA ALA A 74 -17.39 26.41 4.97
C ALA A 74 -18.58 26.89 5.80
N ASP A 75 -18.94 26.13 6.84
CA ASP A 75 -20.07 26.45 7.72
C ASP A 75 -19.76 27.60 8.70
N ASN A 76 -18.50 27.82 9.01
CA ASN A 76 -18.08 28.84 9.97
C ASN A 76 -16.77 29.53 9.53
N PRO A 77 -16.83 30.46 8.56
CA PRO A 77 -15.65 31.14 7.99
C PRO A 77 -14.85 31.95 9.00
N GLU A 78 -15.49 32.37 10.12
CA GLU A 78 -14.88 33.16 11.20
C GLU A 78 -14.28 32.28 12.30
N ALA A 79 -14.40 30.97 12.19
CA ALA A 79 -13.87 30.05 13.19
C ALA A 79 -12.36 30.16 13.33
N THR A 80 -11.88 30.00 14.55
CA THR A 80 -10.45 29.86 14.82
C THR A 80 -9.95 28.56 14.22
N LEU A 81 -9.21 28.64 13.13
CA LEU A 81 -8.78 27.45 12.34
C LEU A 81 -7.78 26.54 13.06
N VAL A 82 -6.93 27.09 13.92
CA VAL A 82 -5.85 26.36 14.58
C VAL A 82 -6.31 25.09 15.31
N PRO A 83 -7.35 25.11 16.16
CA PRO A 83 -7.84 23.89 16.82
C PRO A 83 -8.35 22.83 15.84
N HIS A 84 -9.04 23.25 14.78
CA HIS A 84 -9.56 22.33 13.77
C HIS A 84 -8.45 21.71 12.92
N LEU A 85 -7.42 22.48 12.58
CA LEU A 85 -6.22 21.98 11.91
C LEU A 85 -5.48 20.97 12.79
N LEU A 86 -5.33 21.27 14.08
CA LEU A 86 -4.70 20.37 15.04
C LEU A 86 -5.49 19.07 15.21
N GLN A 87 -6.81 19.17 15.34
CA GLN A 87 -7.70 18.00 15.40
C GLN A 87 -7.57 17.14 14.15
N THR A 88 -7.63 17.74 12.96
CA THR A 88 -7.49 17.04 11.68
C THR A 88 -6.12 16.36 11.56
N ARG A 89 -5.05 17.04 12.00
CA ARG A 89 -3.72 16.44 12.05
C ARG A 89 -3.70 15.18 12.89
N THR A 90 -4.26 15.25 14.09
CA THR A 90 -4.23 14.15 15.05
C THR A 90 -5.11 12.98 14.60
N SER A 91 -6.36 13.26 14.22
CA SER A 91 -7.32 12.23 13.80
C SER A 91 -6.97 11.59 12.45
N GLY A 92 -6.45 12.38 11.51
CA GLY A 92 -6.04 11.90 10.19
C GLY A 92 -4.61 11.34 10.12
N GLY A 93 -3.82 11.45 11.21
CA GLY A 93 -2.42 11.00 11.23
C GLY A 93 -1.55 11.76 10.22
N PHE A 94 -1.78 13.08 10.07
CA PHE A 94 -0.96 13.94 9.21
C PHE A 94 0.28 14.44 9.95
N GLY A 95 1.40 14.56 9.23
CA GLY A 95 2.60 15.22 9.77
C GLY A 95 2.39 16.73 9.96
N LEU A 96 1.70 17.36 9.01
CA LEU A 96 1.44 18.79 8.99
C LEU A 96 0.05 19.05 8.41
N THR A 97 -0.70 19.98 9.02
CA THR A 97 -1.97 20.51 8.49
C THR A 97 -1.92 22.02 8.46
N TYR A 98 -2.43 22.60 7.38
CA TYR A 98 -2.43 24.03 7.16
C TYR A 98 -3.53 24.47 6.21
N PHE A 99 -3.81 25.78 6.23
CA PHE A 99 -4.79 26.43 5.39
C PHE A 99 -4.17 27.68 4.75
N GLY A 100 -4.32 27.81 3.44
CA GLY A 100 -3.94 29.01 2.70
C GLY A 100 -5.20 29.74 2.22
N SER A 101 -5.36 31.00 2.62
CA SER A 101 -6.49 31.81 2.20
C SER A 101 -6.27 32.43 0.81
N VAL A 102 -7.37 32.86 0.17
CA VAL A 102 -7.33 33.60 -1.11
C VAL A 102 -6.66 34.97 -0.97
N GLN A 103 -6.61 35.51 0.25
CA GLN A 103 -5.92 36.76 0.58
C GLN A 103 -4.41 36.56 0.76
N GLY A 104 -3.91 35.31 0.72
CA GLY A 104 -2.49 34.99 0.87
C GLY A 104 -2.06 34.73 2.32
N ALA A 105 -3.00 34.66 3.26
CA ALA A 105 -2.68 34.30 4.64
C ALA A 105 -2.49 32.79 4.77
N MET A 106 -1.48 32.38 5.54
CA MET A 106 -1.17 30.99 5.88
C MET A 106 -1.46 30.73 7.35
N THR A 107 -2.26 29.72 7.64
CA THR A 107 -2.53 29.26 9.00
C THR A 107 -2.10 27.81 9.13
N ARG A 108 -1.28 27.48 10.12
CA ARG A 108 -0.82 26.12 10.43
C ARG A 108 -1.43 25.64 11.73
N HIS A 109 -1.52 24.31 11.92
CA HIS A 109 -1.97 23.71 13.18
C HIS A 109 -1.12 24.14 14.38
N ASP A 110 0.14 24.47 14.15
CA ASP A 110 1.06 25.07 15.09
C ASP A 110 1.52 26.43 14.54
N PRO A 111 1.07 27.54 15.15
CA PRO A 111 1.44 28.89 14.72
C PRO A 111 2.95 29.18 14.77
N SER A 112 3.71 28.47 15.60
CA SER A 112 5.17 28.63 15.68
C SER A 112 5.89 28.24 14.40
N LEU A 113 5.24 27.42 13.56
CA LEU A 113 5.76 26.98 12.26
C LEU A 113 5.47 27.99 11.14
N ASN A 114 4.76 29.09 11.41
CA ASN A 114 4.49 30.09 10.40
C ASN A 114 5.78 30.85 10.04
N THR A 115 6.03 30.94 8.72
CA THR A 115 7.20 31.63 8.18
C THR A 115 6.79 33.04 7.75
N ALA A 116 7.57 34.05 8.12
CA ALA A 116 7.34 35.41 7.66
C ALA A 116 7.41 35.48 6.11
N ASN A 117 6.53 36.27 5.51
CA ASN A 117 6.44 36.49 4.06
C ASN A 117 6.13 35.23 3.22
N TYR A 118 5.54 34.20 3.83
CA TYR A 118 5.09 33.03 3.09
C TYR A 118 3.73 33.29 2.42
N ASP A 119 3.72 33.35 1.10
CA ASP A 119 2.48 33.42 0.33
C ASP A 119 2.11 32.04 -0.21
N PRO A 120 0.99 31.43 0.25
CA PRO A 120 0.56 30.13 -0.24
C PRO A 120 0.17 30.13 -1.72
N ARG A 121 -0.29 31.24 -2.27
CA ARG A 121 -0.85 31.33 -3.63
C ARG A 121 0.19 31.08 -4.73
N VAL A 122 1.45 31.33 -4.44
CA VAL A 122 2.55 31.06 -5.39
C VAL A 122 3.08 29.63 -5.30
N ARG A 123 2.54 28.81 -4.39
CA ARG A 123 3.02 27.45 -4.15
C ARG A 123 2.30 26.41 -5.02
N PRO A 124 3.00 25.39 -5.50
CA PRO A 124 2.42 24.39 -6.39
C PRO A 124 1.20 23.69 -5.82
N TRP A 125 1.21 23.35 -4.50
CA TRP A 125 0.10 22.70 -3.84
C TRP A 125 -1.19 23.54 -3.89
N TYR A 126 -1.09 24.86 -3.66
CA TYR A 126 -2.23 25.78 -3.71
C TYR A 126 -2.77 25.93 -5.11
N GLN A 127 -1.87 26.17 -6.08
CA GLN A 127 -2.23 26.30 -7.50
C GLN A 127 -2.90 25.04 -8.06
N ASN A 128 -2.35 23.87 -7.73
CA ASN A 128 -2.92 22.60 -8.15
C ASN A 128 -4.30 22.35 -7.53
N ALA A 129 -4.46 22.63 -6.24
CA ALA A 129 -5.74 22.49 -5.54
C ALA A 129 -6.80 23.44 -6.12
N THR A 130 -6.46 24.72 -6.30
CA THR A 130 -7.35 25.73 -6.88
C THR A 130 -7.75 25.39 -8.31
N LYS A 131 -6.80 24.98 -9.13
CA LYS A 131 -7.05 24.56 -10.52
C LYS A 131 -7.95 23.32 -10.60
N ALA A 132 -7.79 22.39 -9.67
CA ALA A 132 -8.59 21.17 -9.64
C ALA A 132 -10.03 21.41 -9.15
N GLY A 133 -10.26 22.42 -8.30
CA GLY A 133 -11.57 22.74 -7.70
C GLY A 133 -12.16 21.60 -6.85
N LYS A 134 -11.34 20.65 -6.45
CA LYS A 134 -11.72 19.47 -5.65
C LYS A 134 -10.53 18.96 -4.85
N LEU A 135 -10.78 18.07 -3.88
CA LEU A 135 -9.72 17.39 -3.16
C LEU A 135 -8.83 16.59 -4.12
N ILE A 136 -7.52 16.84 -4.03
CA ILE A 136 -6.50 16.15 -4.81
C ILE A 136 -5.44 15.55 -3.88
N VAL A 137 -4.79 14.51 -4.39
CA VAL A 137 -3.59 13.92 -3.80
C VAL A 137 -2.45 14.15 -4.78
N THR A 138 -1.39 14.79 -4.35
CA THR A 138 -0.21 15.06 -5.20
C THR A 138 0.95 14.17 -4.79
N ALA A 139 1.92 14.03 -5.68
CA ALA A 139 3.21 13.48 -5.32
C ALA A 139 3.87 14.37 -4.23
N PRO A 140 4.74 13.80 -3.39
CA PRO A 140 5.51 14.58 -2.42
C PRO A 140 6.26 15.72 -3.13
N THR A 141 6.10 16.94 -2.61
CA THR A 141 6.82 18.12 -3.07
C THR A 141 7.71 18.64 -1.95
N ALA A 142 8.90 19.11 -2.28
CA ALA A 142 9.77 19.82 -1.34
C ALA A 142 9.23 21.26 -1.22
N ASP A 143 8.36 21.50 -0.26
CA ASP A 143 7.69 22.78 -0.05
C ASP A 143 8.15 23.40 1.28
N PHE A 144 9.44 23.72 1.34
CA PHE A 144 10.06 24.35 2.50
C PHE A 144 10.59 25.73 2.18
#